data_1ef830d1a327c95e56fa0f626b960182
#
_entry.id   1ef830d1a327c95e56fa0f626b960182
#
_cell.length_a   1.000
_cell.length_b   1.000
_cell.length_c   1.000
_cell.angle_alpha   90.00
_cell.angle_beta   90.00
_cell.angle_gamma   90.00
#
_symmetry.space_group_name_H-M   'P 1'
#
loop_
_entity.id
_entity.type
_entity.pdbx_description
1 polymer ?
#
loop_
_entity_poly.entity_id
_entity_poly.type
_entity_poly.pdbx_seq_one_letter_code
_entity_poly.pdbx_strand_id
1 'polypeptide(L)'
;LDENHRARTIYRHRIGDFEGKDELIFEEKSEAFTVGIGKSSDEKYFFINTSDHNTSEQYYFKSDELNPSPKLIIKRERGVLYSVNSWDGKFYNHTNKNAEDFKIDICDNLENQNWQTYIPAKDEVLIGGLTFLKNWIIRGETSDALDKLFVKNISTNIEEELIFSDESVYVPGVSLIQKDRNTDEVHLGYSSPKTPSRVFKYNLATKSKELVKEQEIPSGHNKDDYIVERVEFKSHDGRMVPLTITRHKKTKIDGSANVLLYGYGSYGNSMSPSFSSTRLSLINRDIIWATAHIRGGMEKGMKWWKEGKLTNKKNTFEDYIYAAKYLIEKNYTSKGNIIGMGGSAGGLLMGAVVNQSPELFLGIIMAVPFVDSLTTNLDHSLPLTVGEFDEFGNAKENKEHFDYIFSYAPYNNIKKMDYPHIFITTSLSDNRVLFDEPAKFTAKLRDYKTDNNLLLLKTEMNAGHGGKSGRDGAIEEIAIDYAFALKISNKI
;
A
#
# COMPACT_ATOMS: atom_id res chain seq x y z
N LEU A 1 -10.13 10.02 19.80
CA LEU A 1 -10.01 10.78 18.55
C LEU A 1 -10.32 12.24 18.84
N ASP A 2 -9.69 13.20 18.14
CA ASP A 2 -10.06 14.60 18.16
C ASP A 2 -11.29 14.86 17.26
N GLU A 3 -11.74 16.12 17.15
CA GLU A 3 -12.88 16.53 16.32
C GLU A 3 -12.69 16.27 14.83
N ASN A 4 -11.43 16.11 14.38
CA ASN A 4 -11.06 15.74 13.02
C ASN A 4 -10.79 14.22 12.86
N HIS A 5 -11.28 13.40 13.80
CA HIS A 5 -11.12 11.94 13.84
C HIS A 5 -9.66 11.45 13.91
N ARG A 6 -8.70 12.29 14.35
CA ARG A 6 -7.30 11.89 14.48
C ARG A 6 -7.03 11.27 15.85
N ALA A 7 -6.25 10.18 15.89
CA ALA A 7 -5.81 9.55 17.12
C ALA A 7 -4.68 10.38 17.77
N ARG A 8 -4.97 11.14 18.82
CA ARG A 8 -4.00 12.04 19.47
C ARG A 8 -3.72 11.72 20.93
N THR A 9 -4.55 10.91 21.56
CA THR A 9 -4.49 10.63 23.01
C THR A 9 -4.49 9.15 23.29
N ILE A 10 -3.77 8.75 24.34
CA ILE A 10 -3.79 7.41 24.91
C ILE A 10 -4.38 7.50 26.31
N TYR A 11 -5.44 6.74 26.57
CA TYR A 11 -6.07 6.62 27.86
C TYR A 11 -5.92 5.20 28.42
N ARG A 12 -5.90 5.09 29.75
CA ARG A 12 -6.02 3.84 30.47
C ARG A 12 -7.42 3.75 31.07
N HIS A 13 -8.16 2.70 30.70
CA HIS A 13 -9.46 2.36 31.28
C HIS A 13 -9.30 1.21 32.26
N ARG A 14 -9.91 1.31 33.44
CA ARG A 14 -10.02 0.22 34.39
C ARG A 14 -11.34 -0.50 34.16
N ILE A 15 -11.26 -1.80 33.85
CA ILE A 15 -12.46 -2.62 33.64
C ILE A 15 -13.38 -2.56 34.87
N GLY A 16 -14.65 -2.19 34.64
CA GLY A 16 -15.66 -1.99 35.69
C GLY A 16 -15.87 -0.57 36.15
N ASP A 17 -15.01 0.37 35.76
CA ASP A 17 -15.23 1.80 35.96
C ASP A 17 -16.04 2.42 34.80
N PHE A 18 -16.64 3.59 34.99
CA PHE A 18 -17.23 4.35 33.90
C PHE A 18 -16.17 5.21 33.20
N GLU A 19 -16.37 5.52 31.93
CA GLU A 19 -15.40 6.21 31.04
C GLU A 19 -14.89 7.55 31.58
N GLY A 20 -15.68 8.29 32.35
CA GLY A 20 -15.25 9.54 32.95
C GLY A 20 -14.13 9.45 34.00
N LYS A 21 -13.71 8.19 34.35
CA LYS A 21 -12.55 7.93 35.21
C LYS A 21 -11.31 7.51 34.44
N ASP A 22 -11.37 7.53 33.12
CA ASP A 22 -10.24 7.18 32.27
C ASP A 22 -9.06 8.11 32.52
N GLU A 23 -7.88 7.53 32.66
CA GLU A 23 -6.66 8.24 32.96
C GLU A 23 -5.90 8.55 31.66
N LEU A 24 -5.64 9.85 31.41
CA LEU A 24 -4.81 10.26 30.28
C LEU A 24 -3.34 9.86 30.53
N ILE A 25 -2.79 9.03 29.67
CA ILE A 25 -1.41 8.56 29.74
C ILE A 25 -0.50 9.40 28.83
N PHE A 26 -0.99 9.76 27.64
CA PHE A 26 -0.18 10.50 26.67
C PHE A 26 -1.06 11.35 25.75
N GLU A 27 -0.56 12.53 25.37
CA GLU A 27 -1.17 13.39 24.37
C GLU A 27 -0.13 13.89 23.37
N GLU A 28 -0.40 13.67 22.08
CA GLU A 28 0.35 14.27 20.98
C GLU A 28 -0.24 15.66 20.66
N LYS A 29 0.61 16.67 20.66
CA LYS A 29 0.19 18.07 20.44
C LYS A 29 0.21 18.49 18.98
N SER A 30 1.00 17.81 18.15
CA SER A 30 1.08 18.12 16.73
C SER A 30 -0.13 17.59 15.97
N GLU A 31 -0.75 18.43 15.17
CA GLU A 31 -1.88 18.03 14.32
C GLU A 31 -1.49 17.14 13.15
N ALA A 32 -0.21 17.14 12.77
CA ALA A 32 0.31 16.29 11.71
C ALA A 32 0.59 14.85 12.14
N PHE A 33 0.61 14.58 13.48
CA PHE A 33 1.00 13.29 14.04
C PHE A 33 -0.20 12.53 14.61
N THR A 34 -0.19 11.24 14.44
CA THR A 34 -1.12 10.31 15.09
C THR A 34 -0.39 9.48 16.13
N VAL A 35 -1.12 8.96 17.11
CA VAL A 35 -0.57 8.18 18.22
C VAL A 35 -1.19 6.79 18.30
N GLY A 36 -0.37 5.80 18.66
CA GLY A 36 -0.79 4.43 18.95
C GLY A 36 0.03 3.82 20.09
N ILE A 37 -0.48 2.77 20.70
CA ILE A 37 0.20 2.03 21.77
C ILE A 37 0.23 0.55 21.47
N GLY A 38 1.35 -0.12 21.77
CA GLY A 38 1.51 -1.56 21.66
C GLY A 38 2.47 -2.12 22.70
N LYS A 39 2.39 -3.42 22.94
CA LYS A 39 3.36 -4.12 23.78
C LYS A 39 4.59 -4.53 23.00
N SER A 40 5.74 -4.58 23.69
CA SER A 40 6.95 -5.24 23.19
C SER A 40 6.73 -6.72 22.89
N SER A 41 7.59 -7.32 22.08
CA SER A 41 7.52 -8.75 21.75
C SER A 41 7.69 -9.67 22.96
N ASP A 42 8.43 -9.25 23.98
CA ASP A 42 8.60 -9.95 25.26
C ASP A 42 7.59 -9.53 26.35
N GLU A 43 6.61 -8.67 25.97
CA GLU A 43 5.54 -8.13 26.82
C GLU A 43 6.01 -7.34 28.06
N LYS A 44 7.29 -7.00 28.16
CA LYS A 44 7.86 -6.28 29.31
C LYS A 44 7.63 -4.77 29.28
N TYR A 45 7.33 -4.22 28.10
CA TYR A 45 7.16 -2.79 27.88
C TYR A 45 5.91 -2.50 27.09
N PHE A 46 5.33 -1.31 27.31
CA PHE A 46 4.46 -0.63 26.38
C PHE A 46 5.26 0.41 25.61
N PHE A 47 5.05 0.48 24.32
CA PHE A 47 5.59 1.51 23.44
C PHE A 47 4.44 2.38 22.91
N ILE A 48 4.55 3.70 23.12
CA ILE A 48 3.67 4.69 22.50
C ILE A 48 4.40 5.20 21.28
N ASN A 49 3.79 5.04 20.11
CA ASN A 49 4.34 5.49 18.84
C ASN A 49 3.57 6.72 18.39
N THR A 50 4.27 7.79 18.04
CA THR A 50 3.69 8.96 17.43
C THR A 50 4.40 9.24 16.12
N SER A 51 3.65 9.44 15.03
CA SER A 51 4.23 9.55 13.70
C SER A 51 3.33 10.29 12.72
N ASP A 52 3.96 10.88 11.73
CA ASP A 52 3.39 11.21 10.42
C ASP A 52 3.91 10.21 9.36
N HIS A 53 3.84 10.55 8.06
CA HIS A 53 4.27 9.66 6.98
C HIS A 53 5.79 9.45 6.89
N ASN A 54 6.62 10.36 7.42
CA ASN A 54 8.07 10.32 7.25
C ASN A 54 8.88 10.55 8.52
N THR A 55 8.21 10.81 9.63
CA THR A 55 8.86 11.12 10.91
C THR A 55 8.16 10.37 12.03
N SER A 56 8.92 9.78 12.94
CA SER A 56 8.36 9.12 14.12
C SER A 56 9.07 9.50 15.41
N GLU A 57 8.38 9.28 16.52
CA GLU A 57 8.89 9.39 17.88
C GLU A 57 8.26 8.32 18.74
N GLN A 58 9.01 7.75 19.66
CA GLN A 58 8.51 6.66 20.49
C GLN A 58 8.82 6.88 21.94
N TYR A 59 7.84 6.57 22.79
CA TYR A 59 7.95 6.60 24.24
C TYR A 59 7.74 5.19 24.79
N TYR A 60 8.24 4.90 26.00
CA TYR A 60 8.08 3.61 26.63
C TYR A 60 7.82 3.72 28.13
N PHE A 61 7.21 2.70 28.69
CA PHE A 61 7.12 2.44 30.12
C PHE A 61 7.02 0.92 30.33
N LYS A 62 7.34 0.45 31.56
CA LYS A 62 7.25 -0.98 31.89
C LYS A 62 5.80 -1.42 31.98
N SER A 63 5.49 -2.64 31.55
CA SER A 63 4.13 -3.18 31.52
C SER A 63 3.54 -3.42 32.92
N ASP A 64 4.37 -3.50 33.97
CA ASP A 64 4.00 -3.67 35.36
C ASP A 64 3.91 -2.35 36.15
N GLU A 65 4.18 -1.19 35.53
CA GLU A 65 4.04 0.12 36.18
C GLU A 65 2.55 0.44 36.47
N LEU A 66 2.23 0.61 37.77
CA LEU A 66 0.88 0.99 38.19
C LEU A 66 0.52 2.43 37.80
N ASN A 67 1.49 3.33 37.83
CA ASN A 67 1.35 4.74 37.45
C ASN A 67 2.35 5.05 36.32
N PRO A 68 2.02 4.71 35.07
CA PRO A 68 2.98 4.83 33.96
C PRO A 68 3.36 6.28 33.67
N SER A 69 4.65 6.51 33.55
CA SER A 69 5.23 7.79 33.12
C SER A 69 6.01 7.53 31.82
N PRO A 70 5.42 7.79 30.63
CA PRO A 70 6.07 7.52 29.37
C PRO A 70 7.40 8.27 29.24
N LYS A 71 8.50 7.54 29.02
CA LYS A 71 9.84 8.06 28.80
C LYS A 71 10.14 8.11 27.30
N LEU A 72 10.64 9.25 26.83
CA LEU A 72 11.08 9.38 25.43
C LEU A 72 12.28 8.46 25.15
N ILE A 73 12.25 7.75 24.00
CA ILE A 73 13.38 6.95 23.55
C ILE A 73 14.35 7.84 22.76
N ILE A 74 13.97 8.28 21.58
CA ILE A 74 14.78 9.15 20.71
C ILE A 74 13.89 10.31 20.27
N LYS A 75 14.37 11.53 20.39
CA LYS A 75 13.65 12.73 19.93
C LYS A 75 13.47 12.67 18.41
N ARG A 76 12.27 13.02 17.94
CA ARG A 76 11.97 13.07 16.50
C ARG A 76 12.92 13.99 15.74
N GLU A 77 13.29 13.55 14.56
CA GLU A 77 14.07 14.28 13.58
C GLU A 77 13.33 14.19 12.25
N ARG A 78 13.09 15.32 11.58
CA ARG A 78 12.32 15.31 10.34
C ARG A 78 12.93 14.40 9.29
N GLY A 79 12.11 13.51 8.70
CA GLY A 79 12.54 12.52 7.72
C GLY A 79 13.14 11.26 8.33
N VAL A 80 13.18 11.15 9.67
CA VAL A 80 13.63 9.94 10.37
C VAL A 80 12.45 9.17 10.93
N LEU A 81 12.30 7.97 10.43
CA LEU A 81 11.38 6.95 10.95
C LEU A 81 12.17 5.97 11.82
N TYR A 82 11.61 5.61 12.97
CA TYR A 82 12.16 4.54 13.78
C TYR A 82 11.08 3.85 14.62
N SER A 83 11.33 2.60 14.96
CA SER A 83 10.48 1.80 15.84
C SER A 83 11.35 0.84 16.64
N VAL A 84 11.27 0.95 17.97
CA VAL A 84 12.00 0.07 18.90
C VAL A 84 11.09 -1.06 19.37
N ASN A 85 11.66 -2.25 19.43
CA ASN A 85 11.02 -3.43 20.04
C ASN A 85 11.98 -4.05 21.07
N SER A 86 11.44 -4.81 22.02
CA SER A 86 12.23 -5.51 23.04
C SER A 86 12.09 -7.02 22.91
N TRP A 87 13.25 -7.72 22.99
CA TRP A 87 13.32 -9.18 23.02
C TRP A 87 14.58 -9.64 23.73
N ASP A 88 14.43 -10.59 24.64
CA ASP A 88 15.52 -11.28 25.37
C ASP A 88 16.54 -10.31 26.00
N GLY A 89 16.03 -9.25 26.67
CA GLY A 89 16.83 -8.24 27.36
C GLY A 89 17.55 -7.25 26.46
N LYS A 90 17.26 -7.26 25.17
CA LYS A 90 17.82 -6.32 24.17
C LYS A 90 16.73 -5.51 23.51
N PHE A 91 17.09 -4.32 23.01
CA PHE A 91 16.23 -3.46 22.25
C PHE A 91 16.70 -3.39 20.79
N TYR A 92 15.76 -3.53 19.88
CA TYR A 92 15.99 -3.53 18.43
C TYR A 92 15.32 -2.31 17.84
N ASN A 93 16.08 -1.43 17.24
CA ASN A 93 15.60 -0.22 16.60
C ASN A 93 15.63 -0.34 15.09
N HIS A 94 14.46 -0.50 14.49
CA HIS A 94 14.28 -0.44 13.03
C HIS A 94 14.21 1.03 12.62
N THR A 95 15.18 1.54 11.85
CA THR A 95 15.28 2.97 11.54
C THR A 95 15.90 3.25 10.18
N ASN A 96 15.48 4.36 9.57
CA ASN A 96 16.11 4.89 8.36
C ASN A 96 17.19 5.96 8.68
N LYS A 97 17.54 6.18 9.95
CA LYS A 97 18.59 7.13 10.31
C LYS A 97 19.95 6.72 9.75
N ASN A 98 20.50 7.54 8.83
CA ASN A 98 21.72 7.24 8.07
C ASN A 98 21.64 5.92 7.29
N ALA A 99 20.43 5.53 6.83
CA ALA A 99 20.17 4.26 6.17
C ALA A 99 18.84 4.39 5.40
N GLU A 100 18.86 4.89 4.18
CA GLU A 100 17.63 5.27 3.45
C GLU A 100 16.59 4.14 3.43
N ASP A 101 17.01 2.90 3.17
CA ASP A 101 16.13 1.72 3.08
C ASP A 101 16.02 0.94 4.39
N PHE A 102 16.22 1.64 5.51
CA PHE A 102 16.23 1.12 6.86
C PHE A 102 17.43 0.21 7.19
N LYS A 103 17.67 0.11 8.46
CA LYS A 103 18.59 -0.81 9.13
C LYS A 103 17.99 -1.22 10.47
N ILE A 104 18.61 -2.18 11.14
CA ILE A 104 18.27 -2.52 12.51
C ILE A 104 19.49 -2.29 13.38
N ASP A 105 19.36 -1.39 14.34
CA ASP A 105 20.35 -1.19 15.38
C ASP A 105 19.91 -1.92 16.66
N ILE A 106 20.85 -2.27 17.52
CA ILE A 106 20.61 -2.98 18.78
C ILE A 106 21.29 -2.26 19.94
N CYS A 107 20.66 -2.27 21.12
CA CYS A 107 21.26 -1.85 22.39
C CYS A 107 20.75 -2.68 23.57
N ASP A 108 21.49 -2.68 24.66
CA ASP A 108 21.14 -3.41 25.88
C ASP A 108 20.31 -2.57 26.87
N ASN A 109 20.30 -1.24 26.72
CA ASN A 109 19.65 -0.33 27.65
C ASN A 109 19.18 0.95 26.97
N LEU A 110 17.89 1.34 27.21
CA LEU A 110 17.33 2.58 26.69
C LEU A 110 17.75 3.84 27.46
N GLU A 111 18.29 3.72 28.67
CA GLU A 111 18.74 4.89 29.44
C GLU A 111 20.15 5.33 28.96
N ASN A 112 21.01 4.40 28.56
CA ASN A 112 22.36 4.66 28.07
C ASN A 112 22.53 4.32 26.57
N GLN A 113 21.56 4.53 25.79
CA GLN A 113 21.38 4.24 24.36
C GLN A 113 22.68 4.16 23.53
N ASN A 114 23.43 3.06 23.65
CA ASN A 114 24.59 2.77 22.81
C ASN A 114 24.14 1.88 21.64
N TRP A 115 23.52 2.48 20.64
CA TRP A 115 23.03 1.77 19.46
C TRP A 115 24.17 1.30 18.57
N GLN A 116 24.20 0.01 18.25
CA GLN A 116 25.14 -0.62 17.33
C GLN A 116 24.35 -1.24 16.17
N THR A 117 24.88 -1.14 14.95
CA THR A 117 24.22 -1.73 13.78
C THR A 117 24.26 -3.27 13.87
N TYR A 118 23.07 -3.85 13.91
CA TYR A 118 22.86 -5.31 13.94
C TYR A 118 22.60 -5.87 12.53
N ILE A 119 21.74 -5.20 11.76
CA ILE A 119 21.47 -5.51 10.36
C ILE A 119 21.68 -4.21 9.56
N PRO A 120 22.73 -4.16 8.71
CA PRO A 120 23.02 -2.98 7.92
C PRO A 120 21.98 -2.76 6.83
N ALA A 121 21.82 -1.50 6.41
CA ALA A 121 21.04 -1.16 5.22
C ALA A 121 21.63 -1.81 3.96
N LYS A 122 20.76 -2.08 3.01
CA LYS A 122 21.09 -2.54 1.66
C LYS A 122 20.45 -1.59 0.66
N ASP A 123 21.17 -1.19 -0.37
CA ASP A 123 20.67 -0.28 -1.39
C ASP A 123 19.51 -0.91 -2.19
N GLU A 124 18.43 -0.15 -2.39
CA GLU A 124 17.19 -0.58 -3.06
C GLU A 124 16.52 -1.82 -2.42
N VAL A 125 16.83 -2.14 -1.16
CA VAL A 125 16.19 -3.21 -0.38
C VAL A 125 15.60 -2.65 0.89
N LEU A 126 14.29 -2.60 0.95
CA LEU A 126 13.57 -2.16 2.14
C LEU A 126 13.68 -3.21 3.24
N ILE A 127 14.42 -2.91 4.30
CA ILE A 127 14.51 -3.78 5.47
C ILE A 127 13.21 -3.65 6.27
N GLY A 128 12.51 -4.76 6.46
CA GLY A 128 11.27 -4.83 7.24
C GLY A 128 11.48 -5.08 8.73
N GLY A 129 10.36 -5.19 9.43
CA GLY A 129 10.33 -5.49 10.86
C GLY A 129 10.80 -6.90 11.22
N LEU A 130 10.98 -7.11 12.53
CA LEU A 130 11.41 -8.39 13.10
C LEU A 130 10.26 -9.12 13.79
N THR A 131 10.21 -10.44 13.59
CA THR A 131 9.42 -11.37 14.40
C THR A 131 10.35 -12.22 15.23
N PHE A 132 10.10 -12.28 16.55
CA PHE A 132 10.98 -12.95 17.50
C PHE A 132 10.33 -14.26 18.01
N LEU A 133 11.15 -15.29 18.08
CA LEU A 133 10.92 -16.54 18.80
C LEU A 133 12.14 -16.81 19.70
N LYS A 134 12.03 -17.75 20.64
CA LYS A 134 13.11 -18.01 21.59
C LYS A 134 14.49 -18.21 20.93
N ASN A 135 14.53 -18.99 19.85
CA ASN A 135 15.79 -19.36 19.18
C ASN A 135 15.94 -18.68 17.81
N TRP A 136 14.96 -17.85 17.37
CA TRP A 136 14.90 -17.36 15.99
C TRP A 136 14.49 -15.91 15.90
N ILE A 137 15.08 -15.23 14.93
CA ILE A 137 14.65 -13.93 14.47
C ILE A 137 14.25 -14.07 12.99
N ILE A 138 13.04 -13.66 12.64
CA ILE A 138 12.57 -13.64 11.26
C ILE A 138 12.43 -12.20 10.82
N ARG A 139 13.01 -11.86 9.67
CA ARG A 139 13.01 -10.53 9.06
C ARG A 139 12.38 -10.56 7.68
N GLY A 140 11.52 -9.58 7.38
CA GLY A 140 11.07 -9.30 6.03
C GLY A 140 12.04 -8.37 5.28
N GLU A 141 12.16 -8.53 3.98
CA GLU A 141 12.80 -7.58 3.06
C GLU A 141 11.93 -7.45 1.81
N THR A 142 11.88 -6.25 1.22
CA THR A 142 11.22 -6.01 -0.07
C THR A 142 12.25 -5.44 -1.04
N SER A 143 12.37 -6.04 -2.20
CA SER A 143 13.18 -5.54 -3.32
C SER A 143 12.51 -5.88 -4.65
N ASP A 144 12.55 -4.97 -5.62
CA ASP A 144 11.94 -5.15 -6.94
C ASP A 144 10.47 -5.60 -6.86
N ALA A 145 9.71 -5.06 -5.90
CA ALA A 145 8.32 -5.41 -5.58
C ALA A 145 8.10 -6.90 -5.23
N LEU A 146 9.11 -7.57 -4.72
CA LEU A 146 9.05 -8.94 -4.21
C LEU A 146 9.46 -8.97 -2.75
N ASP A 147 8.62 -9.57 -1.92
CA ASP A 147 8.90 -9.76 -0.51
C ASP A 147 9.69 -11.05 -0.30
N LYS A 148 10.61 -11.02 0.67
CA LYS A 148 11.44 -12.14 1.10
C LYS A 148 11.44 -12.26 2.61
N LEU A 149 11.62 -13.47 3.11
CA LEU A 149 11.80 -13.74 4.54
C LEU A 149 13.21 -14.30 4.78
N PHE A 150 13.88 -13.76 5.79
CA PHE A 150 15.16 -14.24 6.29
C PHE A 150 14.99 -14.76 7.70
N VAL A 151 15.56 -15.94 7.97
CA VAL A 151 15.50 -16.59 9.28
C VAL A 151 16.90 -16.69 9.85
N LYS A 152 17.08 -16.13 11.04
CA LYS A 152 18.35 -16.18 11.77
C LYS A 152 18.19 -17.04 13.03
N ASN A 153 19.05 -18.05 13.18
CA ASN A 153 19.19 -18.78 14.42
C ASN A 153 20.07 -17.97 15.40
N ILE A 154 19.53 -17.64 16.59
CA ILE A 154 20.19 -16.77 17.56
C ILE A 154 21.45 -17.42 18.13
N SER A 155 21.43 -18.73 18.40
CA SER A 155 22.55 -19.43 19.02
C SER A 155 23.75 -19.66 18.09
N THR A 156 23.49 -19.99 16.82
CA THR A 156 24.53 -20.22 15.80
C THR A 156 24.91 -18.99 15.03
N ASN A 157 24.10 -17.93 15.12
CA ASN A 157 24.21 -16.69 14.33
C ASN A 157 24.14 -16.90 12.80
N ILE A 158 23.64 -18.06 12.35
CA ILE A 158 23.46 -18.37 10.93
C ILE A 158 22.12 -17.78 10.48
N GLU A 159 22.15 -17.05 9.34
CA GLU A 159 20.97 -16.49 8.69
C GLU A 159 20.83 -17.10 7.28
N GLU A 160 19.61 -17.43 6.90
CA GLU A 160 19.28 -17.94 5.56
C GLU A 160 17.97 -17.33 5.04
N GLU A 161 17.85 -17.21 3.71
CA GLU A 161 16.59 -16.87 3.07
C GLU A 161 15.64 -18.06 3.16
N LEU A 162 14.40 -17.83 3.58
CA LEU A 162 13.36 -18.84 3.69
C LEU A 162 12.64 -18.98 2.36
N ILE A 163 13.13 -19.88 1.51
CA ILE A 163 12.54 -20.23 0.22
C ILE A 163 11.65 -21.47 0.41
N PHE A 164 10.34 -21.34 0.16
CA PHE A 164 9.40 -22.44 0.34
C PHE A 164 8.42 -22.61 -0.83
N SER A 165 8.75 -22.02 -1.98
CA SER A 165 8.03 -22.15 -3.25
C SER A 165 9.00 -22.24 -4.42
N ASP A 166 8.56 -22.89 -5.50
CA ASP A 166 9.19 -22.94 -6.81
C ASP A 166 8.68 -21.83 -7.77
N GLU A 167 7.69 -21.04 -7.34
CA GLU A 167 7.20 -19.89 -8.09
C GLU A 167 8.12 -18.68 -7.86
N SER A 168 8.50 -18.00 -8.93
CA SER A 168 9.39 -16.84 -8.87
C SER A 168 8.69 -15.55 -8.38
N VAL A 169 7.37 -15.49 -8.49
CA VAL A 169 6.55 -14.35 -8.06
C VAL A 169 5.54 -14.85 -7.03
N TYR A 170 5.79 -14.56 -5.78
CA TYR A 170 4.89 -14.90 -4.67
C TYR A 170 5.05 -13.92 -3.52
N VAL A 171 4.08 -13.90 -2.63
CA VAL A 171 4.05 -13.09 -1.42
C VAL A 171 4.18 -14.01 -0.22
N PRO A 172 5.32 -14.02 0.47
CA PRO A 172 5.50 -14.73 1.72
C PRO A 172 4.94 -13.92 2.88
N GLY A 173 4.47 -14.60 3.91
CA GLY A 173 4.09 -13.99 5.17
C GLY A 173 4.49 -14.87 6.34
N VAL A 174 4.71 -14.28 7.50
CA VAL A 174 4.96 -14.99 8.74
C VAL A 174 4.03 -14.47 9.83
N SER A 175 3.47 -15.39 10.62
CA SER A 175 2.73 -15.07 11.81
C SER A 175 2.98 -16.12 12.90
N LEU A 176 2.80 -15.69 14.15
CA LEU A 176 2.88 -16.60 15.29
C LEU A 176 1.65 -17.50 15.32
N ILE A 177 1.83 -18.79 15.63
CA ILE A 177 0.73 -19.74 15.84
C ILE A 177 -0.01 -19.41 17.13
N GLN A 178 0.73 -18.95 18.12
CA GLN A 178 0.22 -18.63 19.46
C GLN A 178 1.04 -17.49 20.08
N LYS A 179 0.59 -16.96 21.22
CA LYS A 179 1.33 -15.91 21.94
C LYS A 179 2.65 -16.42 22.54
N ASP A 180 2.71 -17.71 22.91
CA ASP A 180 3.95 -18.31 23.39
C ASP A 180 4.99 -18.36 22.27
N ARG A 181 6.09 -17.66 22.50
CA ARG A 181 7.23 -17.58 21.57
C ARG A 181 8.31 -18.63 21.84
N ASN A 182 8.11 -19.50 22.84
CA ASN A 182 9.00 -20.60 23.16
C ASN A 182 8.76 -21.81 22.27
N THR A 183 8.85 -21.60 20.96
CA THR A 183 8.57 -22.61 19.94
C THR A 183 9.49 -22.39 18.73
N ASP A 184 9.68 -23.46 17.95
CA ASP A 184 10.32 -23.41 16.63
C ASP A 184 9.26 -23.34 15.49
N GLU A 185 7.98 -23.26 15.81
CA GLU A 185 6.90 -23.33 14.84
C GLU A 185 6.26 -21.96 14.58
N VAL A 186 6.01 -21.69 13.30
CA VAL A 186 5.33 -20.51 12.81
C VAL A 186 4.28 -20.89 11.77
N HIS A 187 3.32 -19.99 11.53
CA HIS A 187 2.52 -20.02 10.31
C HIS A 187 3.25 -19.24 9.22
N LEU A 188 3.46 -19.90 8.08
CA LEU A 188 3.89 -19.23 6.86
C LEU A 188 2.70 -19.02 5.95
N GLY A 189 2.42 -17.75 5.63
CA GLY A 189 1.49 -17.36 4.59
C GLY A 189 2.15 -17.48 3.21
N TYR A 190 1.37 -17.85 2.23
CA TYR A 190 1.78 -17.92 0.84
C TYR A 190 0.64 -17.49 -0.08
N SER A 191 0.95 -16.68 -1.05
CA SER A 191 0.05 -16.34 -2.15
C SER A 191 0.85 -15.96 -3.37
N SER A 192 0.35 -16.25 -4.57
CA SER A 192 0.90 -15.72 -5.82
C SER A 192 -0.23 -15.26 -6.73
N PRO A 193 0.02 -14.53 -7.82
CA PRO A 193 -1.07 -14.13 -8.72
C PRO A 193 -1.90 -15.30 -9.28
N LYS A 194 -1.34 -16.51 -9.31
CA LYS A 194 -2.00 -17.73 -9.81
C LYS A 194 -2.30 -18.78 -8.75
N THR A 195 -1.72 -18.67 -7.55
CA THR A 195 -1.91 -19.66 -6.48
C THR A 195 -2.71 -19.05 -5.33
N PRO A 196 -3.88 -19.63 -4.96
CA PRO A 196 -4.69 -19.17 -3.85
C PRO A 196 -3.91 -19.06 -2.54
N SER A 197 -4.39 -18.22 -1.64
CA SER A 197 -3.75 -18.02 -0.34
C SER A 197 -3.69 -19.33 0.44
N ARG A 198 -2.50 -19.65 0.95
CA ARG A 198 -2.19 -20.84 1.75
C ARG A 198 -1.60 -20.45 3.09
N VAL A 199 -1.88 -21.23 4.10
CA VAL A 199 -1.23 -21.15 5.40
C VAL A 199 -0.57 -22.49 5.69
N PHE A 200 0.72 -22.47 5.94
CA PHE A 200 1.49 -23.63 6.33
C PHE A 200 1.90 -23.51 7.79
N LYS A 201 1.83 -24.61 8.54
CA LYS A 201 2.58 -24.78 9.76
C LYS A 201 4.01 -25.15 9.38
N TYR A 202 4.98 -24.39 9.82
CA TYR A 202 6.39 -24.57 9.47
C TYR A 202 7.25 -24.64 10.72
N ASN A 203 8.12 -25.64 10.78
CA ASN A 203 9.10 -25.78 11.86
C ASN A 203 10.48 -25.30 11.38
N LEU A 204 10.98 -24.25 12.01
CA LEU A 204 12.23 -23.58 11.64
C LEU A 204 13.48 -24.46 11.87
N ALA A 205 13.44 -25.37 12.87
CA ALA A 205 14.55 -26.25 13.17
C ALA A 205 14.64 -27.45 12.21
N THR A 206 13.51 -28.08 11.92
CA THR A 206 13.45 -29.29 11.07
C THR A 206 13.16 -29.00 9.60
N LYS A 207 12.73 -27.75 9.29
CA LYS A 207 12.27 -27.30 7.96
C LYS A 207 11.06 -28.08 7.44
N SER A 208 10.35 -28.77 8.32
CA SER A 208 9.11 -29.49 7.96
C SER A 208 7.98 -28.49 7.71
N LYS A 209 7.17 -28.77 6.70
CA LYS A 209 6.07 -27.92 6.24
C LYS A 209 4.79 -28.74 6.11
N GLU A 210 3.72 -28.30 6.75
CA GLU A 210 2.38 -28.90 6.70
C GLU A 210 1.37 -27.86 6.21
N LEU A 211 0.55 -28.17 5.20
CA LEU A 211 -0.52 -27.28 4.74
C LEU A 211 -1.68 -27.34 5.76
N VAL A 212 -1.95 -26.20 6.41
CA VAL A 212 -3.04 -26.05 7.39
C VAL A 212 -4.33 -25.57 6.73
N LYS A 213 -4.20 -24.62 5.78
CA LYS A 213 -5.35 -24.00 5.13
C LYS A 213 -4.99 -23.56 3.72
N GLU A 214 -5.92 -23.76 2.79
CA GLU A 214 -5.91 -23.17 1.45
C GLU A 214 -7.23 -22.46 1.19
N GLN A 215 -7.17 -21.30 0.54
CA GLN A 215 -8.37 -20.57 0.13
C GLN A 215 -9.15 -21.39 -0.88
N GLU A 216 -10.40 -21.67 -0.60
CA GLU A 216 -11.31 -22.34 -1.53
C GLU A 216 -11.77 -21.37 -2.64
N ILE A 217 -11.84 -21.89 -3.85
CA ILE A 217 -12.37 -21.18 -5.02
C ILE A 217 -13.59 -21.96 -5.51
N PRO A 218 -14.81 -21.58 -5.12
CA PRO A 218 -16.03 -22.36 -5.41
C PRO A 218 -16.28 -22.57 -6.91
N SER A 219 -15.85 -21.64 -7.76
CA SER A 219 -15.97 -21.76 -9.22
C SER A 219 -14.94 -22.72 -9.86
N GLY A 220 -14.09 -23.34 -9.04
CA GLY A 220 -12.96 -24.13 -9.51
C GLY A 220 -11.75 -23.26 -9.87
N HIS A 221 -10.56 -23.81 -9.69
CA HIS A 221 -9.30 -23.15 -10.02
C HIS A 221 -8.20 -24.18 -10.27
N ASN A 222 -7.44 -23.99 -11.34
CA ASN A 222 -6.21 -24.73 -11.58
C ASN A 222 -5.10 -23.73 -11.88
N LYS A 223 -4.10 -23.63 -10.98
CA LYS A 223 -2.99 -22.68 -11.11
C LYS A 223 -2.22 -22.80 -12.44
N ASP A 224 -2.21 -24.01 -13.04
CA ASP A 224 -1.48 -24.29 -14.28
C ASP A 224 -2.20 -23.77 -15.54
N ASP A 225 -3.40 -23.21 -15.37
CA ASP A 225 -4.10 -22.49 -16.43
C ASP A 225 -3.67 -21.03 -16.56
N TYR A 226 -2.84 -20.53 -15.62
CA TYR A 226 -2.42 -19.15 -15.58
C TYR A 226 -0.92 -19.00 -15.72
N ILE A 227 -0.52 -17.97 -16.47
CA ILE A 227 0.86 -17.56 -16.66
C ILE A 227 1.07 -16.25 -15.91
N VAL A 228 2.13 -16.20 -15.11
CA VAL A 228 2.57 -15.01 -14.39
C VAL A 228 3.94 -14.62 -14.93
N GLU A 229 4.06 -13.38 -15.38
CA GLU A 229 5.28 -12.82 -15.92
C GLU A 229 5.69 -11.62 -15.05
N ARG A 230 6.96 -11.56 -14.66
CA ARG A 230 7.58 -10.43 -13.99
C ARG A 230 8.58 -9.83 -14.96
N VAL A 231 8.30 -8.60 -15.38
CA VAL A 231 9.11 -7.87 -16.35
C VAL A 231 9.46 -6.49 -15.82
N GLU A 232 10.44 -5.86 -16.43
CA GLU A 232 10.73 -4.45 -16.22
C GLU A 232 10.66 -3.71 -17.56
N PHE A 233 10.19 -2.47 -17.50
CA PHE A 233 10.19 -1.56 -18.65
C PHE A 233 10.91 -0.25 -18.29
N LYS A 234 11.43 0.41 -19.32
CA LYS A 234 12.12 1.68 -19.19
C LYS A 234 11.10 2.83 -19.20
N SER A 235 11.08 3.63 -18.13
CA SER A 235 10.26 4.83 -18.02
C SER A 235 10.86 6.01 -18.81
N HIS A 236 10.18 7.18 -18.82
CA HIS A 236 10.54 8.38 -19.54
C HIS A 236 11.97 8.89 -19.27
N ASP A 237 12.43 8.71 -18.04
CA ASP A 237 13.75 9.15 -17.55
C ASP A 237 14.81 8.04 -17.52
N GLY A 238 14.47 6.85 -18.02
CA GLY A 238 15.34 5.69 -18.08
C GLY A 238 15.33 4.78 -16.87
N ARG A 239 14.54 5.08 -15.81
CA ARG A 239 14.37 4.18 -14.66
C ARG A 239 13.65 2.90 -15.09
N MET A 240 14.12 1.78 -14.59
CA MET A 240 13.49 0.47 -14.81
C MET A 240 12.36 0.27 -13.82
N VAL A 241 11.14 0.14 -14.32
CA VAL A 241 9.91 0.01 -13.53
C VAL A 241 9.40 -1.42 -13.62
N PRO A 242 9.17 -2.08 -12.49
CA PRO A 242 8.66 -3.44 -12.48
C PRO A 242 7.17 -3.49 -12.86
N LEU A 243 6.80 -4.58 -13.57
CA LEU A 243 5.42 -4.86 -14.00
C LEU A 243 5.13 -6.34 -13.81
N THR A 244 4.06 -6.67 -13.09
CA THR A 244 3.57 -8.04 -12.95
C THR A 244 2.37 -8.25 -13.86
N ILE A 245 2.45 -9.24 -14.75
CA ILE A 245 1.41 -9.56 -15.73
C ILE A 245 0.86 -10.96 -15.42
N THR A 246 -0.46 -11.08 -15.33
CA THR A 246 -1.16 -12.35 -15.09
C THR A 246 -2.20 -12.56 -16.18
N ARG A 247 -2.15 -13.70 -16.85
CA ARG A 247 -3.08 -14.04 -17.93
C ARG A 247 -3.45 -15.51 -17.92
N HIS A 248 -4.57 -15.85 -18.53
CA HIS A 248 -4.89 -17.23 -18.83
C HIS A 248 -3.96 -17.73 -19.95
N LYS A 249 -3.49 -18.99 -19.87
CA LYS A 249 -2.56 -19.57 -20.87
C LYS A 249 -3.11 -19.58 -22.31
N LYS A 250 -4.43 -19.53 -22.47
CA LYS A 250 -5.10 -19.49 -23.78
C LYS A 250 -5.13 -18.09 -24.40
N THR A 251 -4.96 -17.03 -23.59
CA THR A 251 -5.00 -15.65 -24.06
C THR A 251 -3.81 -15.39 -24.99
N LYS A 252 -4.09 -14.98 -26.21
CA LYS A 252 -3.09 -14.71 -27.24
C LYS A 252 -2.32 -13.43 -26.93
N ILE A 253 -1.04 -13.43 -27.27
CA ILE A 253 -0.16 -12.25 -27.21
C ILE A 253 0.10 -11.78 -28.65
N ASP A 254 -0.93 -11.22 -29.27
CA ASP A 254 -0.93 -10.76 -30.66
C ASP A 254 -1.49 -9.32 -30.80
N GLY A 255 -1.63 -8.61 -29.68
CA GLY A 255 -2.18 -7.26 -29.63
C GLY A 255 -3.71 -7.20 -29.53
N SER A 256 -4.43 -8.32 -29.62
CA SER A 256 -5.89 -8.35 -29.64
C SER A 256 -6.54 -8.35 -28.25
N ALA A 257 -5.84 -8.78 -27.21
CA ALA A 257 -6.39 -8.88 -25.87
C ALA A 257 -6.59 -7.50 -25.24
N ASN A 258 -7.62 -7.37 -24.41
CA ASN A 258 -7.73 -6.24 -23.51
C ASN A 258 -6.81 -6.44 -22.29
N VAL A 259 -6.27 -5.35 -21.77
CA VAL A 259 -5.50 -5.33 -20.51
C VAL A 259 -6.23 -4.49 -19.49
N LEU A 260 -6.42 -5.00 -18.26
CA LEU A 260 -6.68 -4.16 -17.12
C LEU A 260 -5.35 -3.85 -16.44
N LEU A 261 -4.96 -2.57 -16.46
CA LEU A 261 -3.74 -2.07 -15.85
C LEU A 261 -4.08 -1.39 -14.52
N TYR A 262 -3.55 -1.92 -13.43
CA TYR A 262 -3.72 -1.39 -12.08
C TYR A 262 -2.48 -0.65 -11.61
N GLY A 263 -2.67 0.47 -10.91
CA GLY A 263 -1.61 1.22 -10.26
C GLY A 263 -2.11 2.06 -9.09
N TYR A 264 -1.18 2.43 -8.18
CA TYR A 264 -1.48 3.29 -7.03
C TYR A 264 -0.49 4.45 -6.91
N GLY A 265 0.77 4.19 -6.52
CA GLY A 265 1.89 5.11 -6.59
C GLY A 265 1.87 6.27 -5.60
N SER A 266 1.44 6.06 -4.36
CA SER A 266 1.46 7.07 -3.30
C SER A 266 1.72 6.45 -1.93
N TYR A 267 2.17 7.27 -0.97
CA TYR A 267 2.37 6.96 0.44
C TYR A 267 3.35 5.80 0.70
N GLY A 268 4.19 5.46 -0.25
CA GLY A 268 5.07 4.30 -0.14
C GLY A 268 4.35 2.95 -0.17
N ASN A 269 3.07 2.92 -0.55
CA ASN A 269 2.31 1.67 -0.62
C ASN A 269 2.77 0.81 -1.79
N SER A 270 3.45 -0.29 -1.50
CA SER A 270 3.85 -1.29 -2.48
C SER A 270 2.67 -2.16 -2.92
N MET A 271 2.55 -2.38 -4.24
CA MET A 271 1.49 -3.22 -4.80
C MET A 271 1.93 -4.68 -4.84
N SER A 272 1.48 -5.44 -3.84
CA SER A 272 1.85 -6.84 -3.67
C SER A 272 1.19 -7.74 -4.75
N PRO A 273 1.94 -8.63 -5.43
CA PRO A 273 1.43 -9.54 -6.44
C PRO A 273 0.74 -10.78 -5.83
N SER A 274 -0.29 -10.53 -5.02
CA SER A 274 -1.06 -11.56 -4.34
C SER A 274 -2.19 -12.13 -5.20
N PHE A 275 -2.72 -13.29 -4.79
CA PHE A 275 -3.91 -13.88 -5.40
C PHE A 275 -5.17 -13.05 -5.14
N SER A 276 -6.05 -13.04 -6.14
CA SER A 276 -7.41 -12.53 -5.97
C SER A 276 -8.39 -13.38 -6.78
N SER A 277 -9.33 -14.03 -6.10
CA SER A 277 -10.37 -14.85 -6.75
C SER A 277 -11.27 -14.02 -7.66
N THR A 278 -11.50 -12.76 -7.35
CA THR A 278 -12.33 -11.88 -8.18
C THR A 278 -11.68 -11.58 -9.53
N ARG A 279 -10.34 -11.41 -9.57
CA ARG A 279 -9.60 -11.20 -10.83
C ARG A 279 -9.77 -12.32 -11.85
N LEU A 280 -10.03 -13.55 -11.37
CA LEU A 280 -10.26 -14.70 -12.25
C LEU A 280 -11.46 -14.48 -13.17
N SER A 281 -12.47 -13.71 -12.76
CA SER A 281 -13.63 -13.39 -13.60
C SER A 281 -13.25 -12.60 -14.86
N LEU A 282 -12.22 -11.78 -14.80
CA LEU A 282 -11.66 -11.04 -15.94
C LEU A 282 -10.69 -11.91 -16.73
N ILE A 283 -9.74 -12.55 -16.03
CA ILE A 283 -8.66 -13.33 -16.64
C ILE A 283 -9.24 -14.53 -17.44
N ASN A 284 -10.29 -15.19 -16.92
CA ASN A 284 -10.98 -16.30 -17.60
C ASN A 284 -11.81 -15.85 -18.82
N ARG A 285 -11.98 -14.53 -19.01
CA ARG A 285 -12.62 -13.91 -20.18
C ARG A 285 -11.62 -13.19 -21.08
N ASP A 286 -10.38 -13.67 -21.11
CA ASP A 286 -9.29 -13.13 -21.94
C ASP A 286 -8.98 -11.64 -21.71
N ILE A 287 -9.11 -11.16 -20.48
CA ILE A 287 -8.56 -9.87 -20.05
C ILE A 287 -7.27 -10.14 -19.28
N ILE A 288 -6.17 -9.60 -19.73
CA ILE A 288 -4.89 -9.66 -19.04
C ILE A 288 -4.93 -8.71 -17.85
N TRP A 289 -4.50 -9.18 -16.68
CA TRP A 289 -4.30 -8.33 -15.51
C TRP A 289 -2.85 -7.90 -15.41
N ALA A 290 -2.60 -6.62 -15.38
CA ALA A 290 -1.25 -6.07 -15.18
C ALA A 290 -1.23 -5.13 -13.96
N THR A 291 -0.21 -5.25 -13.11
CA THR A 291 0.05 -4.37 -11.97
C THR A 291 1.36 -3.65 -12.18
N ALA A 292 1.30 -2.32 -12.33
CA ALA A 292 2.47 -1.48 -12.46
C ALA A 292 2.99 -1.05 -11.09
N HIS A 293 4.25 -1.37 -10.79
CA HIS A 293 4.92 -1.08 -9.52
C HIS A 293 5.66 0.26 -9.63
N ILE A 294 4.87 1.31 -9.81
CA ILE A 294 5.31 2.66 -10.16
C ILE A 294 5.88 3.43 -8.97
N ARG A 295 6.68 4.45 -9.25
CA ARG A 295 7.21 5.36 -8.23
C ARG A 295 6.09 6.00 -7.40
N GLY A 296 6.39 6.25 -6.12
CA GLY A 296 5.41 6.62 -5.09
C GLY A 296 5.02 5.46 -4.18
N GLY A 297 5.28 4.18 -4.59
CA GLY A 297 5.38 3.02 -3.71
C GLY A 297 6.81 2.83 -3.19
N MET A 298 7.06 1.76 -2.42
CA MET A 298 8.39 1.40 -1.89
C MET A 298 8.93 0.09 -2.49
N GLU A 299 8.49 -0.29 -3.67
CA GLU A 299 8.86 -1.53 -4.33
C GLU A 299 10.38 -1.68 -4.59
N LYS A 300 11.08 -0.56 -4.68
CA LYS A 300 12.55 -0.45 -4.77
C LYS A 300 13.10 0.47 -3.68
N GLY A 301 12.59 0.32 -2.45
CA GLY A 301 13.02 1.08 -1.28
C GLY A 301 12.43 2.49 -1.16
N MET A 302 12.91 3.23 -0.16
CA MET A 302 12.45 4.58 0.18
C MET A 302 12.69 5.59 -0.95
N LYS A 303 13.77 5.42 -1.70
CA LYS A 303 14.09 6.28 -2.84
C LYS A 303 13.01 6.22 -3.91
N TRP A 304 12.42 5.03 -4.14
CA TRP A 304 11.33 4.82 -5.09
C TRP A 304 10.09 5.64 -4.72
N TRP A 305 9.79 5.72 -3.42
CA TRP A 305 8.73 6.59 -2.91
C TRP A 305 9.06 8.07 -3.08
N LYS A 306 10.26 8.49 -2.67
CA LYS A 306 10.69 9.91 -2.76
C LYS A 306 10.71 10.42 -4.20
N GLU A 307 11.04 9.57 -5.17
CA GLU A 307 11.00 9.89 -6.60
C GLU A 307 9.58 9.95 -7.18
N GLY A 308 8.54 9.63 -6.42
CA GLY A 308 7.12 9.68 -6.82
C GLY A 308 6.25 10.59 -5.94
N LYS A 309 6.82 11.49 -5.13
CA LYS A 309 6.07 12.42 -4.27
C LYS A 309 6.54 13.86 -4.39
N LEU A 310 5.80 14.80 -3.79
CA LEU A 310 6.09 16.25 -3.84
C LEU A 310 6.27 16.71 -5.28
N THR A 311 7.36 17.44 -5.55
CA THR A 311 7.71 17.94 -6.89
C THR A 311 8.21 16.85 -7.86
N ASN A 312 8.21 15.58 -7.43
CA ASN A 312 8.49 14.42 -8.28
C ASN A 312 7.22 13.60 -8.62
N LYS A 313 6.04 14.02 -8.15
CA LYS A 313 4.78 13.27 -8.30
C LYS A 313 4.44 12.89 -9.75
N LYS A 314 4.81 13.70 -10.72
CA LYS A 314 4.58 13.39 -12.14
C LYS A 314 5.28 12.12 -12.61
N ASN A 315 6.38 11.72 -11.98
CA ASN A 315 7.04 10.46 -12.30
C ASN A 315 6.11 9.25 -12.11
N THR A 316 5.20 9.30 -11.13
CA THR A 316 4.18 8.28 -10.92
C THR A 316 3.26 8.14 -12.16
N PHE A 317 2.84 9.26 -12.73
CA PHE A 317 1.96 9.28 -13.88
C PHE A 317 2.67 8.82 -15.15
N GLU A 318 3.89 9.29 -15.36
CA GLU A 318 4.73 8.88 -16.47
C GLU A 318 5.05 7.38 -16.43
N ASP A 319 5.42 6.84 -15.27
CA ASP A 319 5.68 5.40 -15.12
C ASP A 319 4.46 4.57 -15.55
N TYR A 320 3.24 4.99 -15.17
CA TYR A 320 2.03 4.30 -15.55
C TYR A 320 1.72 4.42 -17.05
N ILE A 321 1.92 5.58 -17.64
CA ILE A 321 1.78 5.80 -19.10
C ILE A 321 2.77 4.93 -19.86
N TYR A 322 4.02 4.83 -19.37
CA TYR A 322 5.05 4.00 -20.00
C TYR A 322 4.79 2.48 -19.79
N ALA A 323 4.14 2.08 -18.70
CA ALA A 323 3.64 0.72 -18.54
C ALA A 323 2.61 0.37 -19.63
N ALA A 324 1.67 1.30 -19.89
CA ALA A 324 0.68 1.13 -20.97
C ALA A 324 1.36 1.03 -22.35
N LYS A 325 2.32 1.91 -22.64
CA LYS A 325 3.11 1.88 -23.89
C LYS A 325 3.90 0.58 -24.06
N TYR A 326 4.52 0.08 -22.97
CA TYR A 326 5.26 -1.19 -22.99
C TYR A 326 4.34 -2.37 -23.33
N LEU A 327 3.15 -2.44 -22.72
CA LEU A 327 2.18 -3.49 -22.99
C LEU A 327 1.73 -3.51 -24.46
N ILE A 328 1.62 -2.35 -25.09
CA ILE A 328 1.32 -2.18 -26.51
C ILE A 328 2.53 -2.63 -27.36
N GLU A 329 3.72 -2.13 -27.06
CA GLU A 329 4.97 -2.47 -27.76
C GLU A 329 5.24 -3.97 -27.79
N LYS A 330 4.96 -4.65 -26.67
CA LYS A 330 5.16 -6.12 -26.53
C LYS A 330 3.98 -6.96 -27.02
N ASN A 331 3.00 -6.36 -27.69
CA ASN A 331 1.81 -7.01 -28.23
C ASN A 331 0.94 -7.74 -27.20
N TYR A 332 1.01 -7.37 -25.91
CA TYR A 332 0.01 -7.83 -24.94
C TYR A 332 -1.38 -7.27 -25.27
N THR A 333 -1.41 -6.08 -25.84
CA THR A 333 -2.63 -5.36 -26.23
C THR A 333 -2.30 -4.36 -27.35
N SER A 334 -3.30 -3.60 -27.80
CA SER A 334 -3.13 -2.49 -28.73
C SER A 334 -3.60 -1.16 -28.11
N LYS A 335 -3.22 -0.03 -28.74
CA LYS A 335 -3.65 1.30 -28.36
C LYS A 335 -5.18 1.38 -28.34
N GLY A 336 -5.76 1.95 -27.29
CA GLY A 336 -7.20 2.03 -27.11
C GLY A 336 -7.86 0.75 -26.58
N ASN A 337 -7.08 -0.27 -26.13
CA ASN A 337 -7.60 -1.51 -25.56
C ASN A 337 -7.21 -1.72 -24.09
N ILE A 338 -6.61 -0.72 -23.44
CA ILE A 338 -6.24 -0.78 -22.03
C ILE A 338 -7.37 -0.20 -21.17
N ILE A 339 -7.69 -0.88 -20.09
CA ILE A 339 -8.57 -0.38 -19.03
C ILE A 339 -7.69 0.00 -17.85
N GLY A 340 -7.62 1.30 -17.54
CA GLY A 340 -6.92 1.78 -16.36
C GLY A 340 -7.77 1.63 -15.11
N MET A 341 -7.16 1.24 -13.97
CA MET A 341 -7.88 1.13 -12.71
C MET A 341 -7.02 1.64 -11.54
N GLY A 342 -7.62 2.47 -10.69
CA GLY A 342 -7.01 2.96 -9.45
C GLY A 342 -8.03 3.61 -8.52
N GLY A 343 -7.75 3.56 -7.21
CA GLY A 343 -8.65 4.11 -6.21
C GLY A 343 -7.95 5.12 -5.28
N SER A 344 -8.72 6.05 -4.67
CA SER A 344 -8.17 7.04 -3.74
C SER A 344 -7.06 7.87 -4.40
N ALA A 345 -5.83 7.86 -3.89
CA ALA A 345 -4.67 8.44 -4.56
C ALA A 345 -4.34 7.74 -5.90
N GLY A 346 -4.69 6.45 -6.07
CA GLY A 346 -4.69 5.81 -7.40
C GLY A 346 -5.76 6.37 -8.33
N GLY A 347 -6.81 6.99 -7.79
CA GLY A 347 -7.80 7.78 -8.56
C GLY A 347 -7.22 9.11 -9.04
N LEU A 348 -6.35 9.77 -8.27
CA LEU A 348 -5.53 10.89 -8.74
C LEU A 348 -4.67 10.46 -9.93
N LEU A 349 -3.99 9.32 -9.83
CA LEU A 349 -3.24 8.73 -10.94
C LEU A 349 -4.13 8.56 -12.17
N MET A 350 -5.29 7.94 -12.05
CA MET A 350 -6.22 7.72 -13.16
C MET A 350 -6.69 9.04 -13.81
N GLY A 351 -7.06 10.03 -12.97
CA GLY A 351 -7.47 11.34 -13.46
C GLY A 351 -6.35 12.10 -14.17
N ALA A 352 -5.11 12.00 -13.68
CA ALA A 352 -3.95 12.63 -14.30
C ALA A 352 -3.61 11.97 -15.65
N VAL A 353 -3.55 10.63 -15.72
CA VAL A 353 -3.15 9.93 -16.94
C VAL A 353 -4.20 10.02 -18.05
N VAL A 354 -5.51 10.05 -17.71
CA VAL A 354 -6.57 10.22 -18.70
C VAL A 354 -6.57 11.61 -19.33
N ASN A 355 -6.15 12.63 -18.58
CA ASN A 355 -5.99 13.99 -19.12
C ASN A 355 -4.74 14.13 -20.01
N GLN A 356 -3.73 13.26 -19.81
CA GLN A 356 -2.44 13.35 -20.50
C GLN A 356 -2.37 12.46 -21.75
N SER A 357 -2.95 11.24 -21.68
CA SER A 357 -2.85 10.24 -22.74
C SER A 357 -4.14 9.43 -22.88
N PRO A 358 -5.30 10.09 -23.13
CA PRO A 358 -6.62 9.41 -23.19
C PRO A 358 -6.66 8.32 -24.25
N GLU A 359 -5.93 8.52 -25.34
CA GLU A 359 -5.90 7.64 -26.50
C GLU A 359 -5.27 6.25 -26.26
N LEU A 360 -4.60 6.05 -25.13
CA LEU A 360 -4.07 4.73 -24.76
C LEU A 360 -5.16 3.80 -24.21
N PHE A 361 -6.25 4.37 -23.69
CA PHE A 361 -7.22 3.66 -22.89
C PHE A 361 -8.54 3.42 -23.63
N LEU A 362 -9.09 2.23 -23.47
CA LEU A 362 -10.49 1.90 -23.78
C LEU A 362 -11.43 2.49 -22.72
N GLY A 363 -10.99 2.38 -21.46
CA GLY A 363 -11.75 2.90 -20.33
C GLY A 363 -10.91 3.10 -19.09
N ILE A 364 -11.47 3.84 -18.13
CA ILE A 364 -10.87 4.13 -16.82
C ILE A 364 -11.89 3.83 -15.73
N ILE A 365 -11.45 3.12 -14.69
CA ILE A 365 -12.20 2.86 -13.46
C ILE A 365 -11.54 3.63 -12.33
N MET A 366 -12.27 4.54 -11.71
CA MET A 366 -11.82 5.39 -10.61
C MET A 366 -12.65 5.13 -9.36
N ALA A 367 -12.10 4.48 -8.35
CA ALA A 367 -12.79 4.25 -7.09
C ALA A 367 -12.44 5.35 -6.07
N VAL A 368 -13.43 6.05 -5.52
CA VAL A 368 -13.28 7.12 -4.52
C VAL A 368 -12.10 8.06 -4.84
N PRO A 369 -12.02 8.63 -6.07
CA PRO A 369 -10.81 9.21 -6.60
C PRO A 369 -10.50 10.60 -6.05
N PHE A 370 -9.22 10.83 -5.68
CA PHE A 370 -8.68 12.12 -5.27
C PHE A 370 -8.40 13.02 -6.49
N VAL A 371 -9.47 13.61 -7.06
CA VAL A 371 -9.39 14.31 -8.37
C VAL A 371 -9.44 15.84 -8.30
N ASP A 372 -9.81 16.43 -7.17
CA ASP A 372 -9.71 17.88 -6.94
C ASP A 372 -8.60 18.21 -5.93
N SER A 373 -7.45 17.61 -6.15
CA SER A 373 -6.32 17.61 -5.23
C SER A 373 -5.80 19.01 -4.87
N LEU A 374 -5.94 20.00 -5.74
CA LEU A 374 -5.53 21.36 -5.45
C LEU A 374 -6.48 22.04 -4.45
N THR A 375 -7.80 21.98 -4.68
CA THR A 375 -8.78 22.60 -3.80
C THR A 375 -8.71 21.99 -2.40
N THR A 376 -8.63 20.66 -2.31
CA THR A 376 -8.48 19.93 -1.05
C THR A 376 -7.19 20.31 -0.32
N ASN A 377 -6.06 20.45 -1.04
CA ASN A 377 -4.78 20.84 -0.43
C ASN A 377 -4.78 22.29 0.10
N LEU A 378 -5.63 23.17 -0.43
CA LEU A 378 -5.78 24.55 0.04
C LEU A 378 -6.66 24.65 1.29
N ASP A 379 -7.47 23.64 1.60
CA ASP A 379 -8.37 23.63 2.77
C ASP A 379 -7.77 22.83 3.95
N HIS A 380 -7.11 23.54 4.87
CA HIS A 380 -6.49 22.96 6.07
C HIS A 380 -7.50 22.48 7.12
N SER A 381 -8.79 22.77 6.95
CA SER A 381 -9.83 22.31 7.88
C SER A 381 -10.23 20.84 7.62
N LEU A 382 -9.86 20.29 6.47
CA LEU A 382 -10.16 18.90 6.13
C LEU A 382 -9.27 17.93 6.92
N PRO A 383 -9.79 16.76 7.33
CA PRO A 383 -9.11 15.85 8.25
C PRO A 383 -7.71 15.39 7.81
N LEU A 384 -7.50 15.14 6.53
CA LEU A 384 -6.24 14.58 6.02
C LEU A 384 -5.26 15.64 5.50
N THR A 385 -5.71 16.83 5.10
CA THR A 385 -4.91 17.81 4.35
C THR A 385 -3.56 18.13 4.99
N VAL A 386 -3.53 18.44 6.30
CA VAL A 386 -2.29 18.78 6.99
C VAL A 386 -1.32 17.59 7.07
N GLY A 387 -1.85 16.39 7.28
CA GLY A 387 -1.05 15.16 7.31
C GLY A 387 -0.45 14.77 5.96
N GLU A 388 -1.01 15.28 4.86
CA GLU A 388 -0.61 14.92 3.50
C GLU A 388 0.41 15.89 2.86
N PHE A 389 0.80 16.94 3.56
CA PHE A 389 1.78 17.90 3.02
C PHE A 389 3.12 17.26 2.68
N ASP A 390 3.51 16.21 3.38
CA ASP A 390 4.74 15.47 3.08
C ASP A 390 4.62 14.57 1.83
N GLU A 391 3.40 14.24 1.39
CA GLU A 391 3.18 13.46 0.17
C GLU A 391 2.99 14.37 -1.06
N PHE A 392 2.13 15.39 -0.95
CA PHE A 392 1.74 16.21 -2.10
C PHE A 392 2.31 17.64 -2.08
N GLY A 393 2.74 18.14 -0.90
CA GLY A 393 3.17 19.52 -0.71
C GLY A 393 2.08 20.39 -0.08
N ASN A 394 2.44 21.60 0.38
CA ASN A 394 1.55 22.60 0.95
C ASN A 394 1.34 23.74 -0.06
N ALA A 395 0.26 23.68 -0.83
CA ALA A 395 -0.06 24.66 -1.87
C ALA A 395 -0.48 26.03 -1.29
N LYS A 396 -1.00 26.07 -0.08
CA LYS A 396 -1.45 27.30 0.57
C LYS A 396 -0.31 28.21 0.99
N GLU A 397 0.80 27.64 1.43
CA GLU A 397 1.93 28.38 1.98
C GLU A 397 3.15 28.39 1.05
N ASN A 398 3.18 27.54 0.03
CA ASN A 398 4.29 27.41 -0.89
C ASN A 398 3.83 27.50 -2.36
N LYS A 399 4.21 28.59 -3.03
CA LYS A 399 3.83 28.83 -4.42
C LYS A 399 4.38 27.77 -5.38
N GLU A 400 5.57 27.21 -5.15
CA GLU A 400 6.13 26.14 -5.98
C GLU A 400 5.26 24.89 -5.89
N HIS A 401 4.82 24.52 -4.68
CA HIS A 401 3.90 23.40 -4.47
C HIS A 401 2.55 23.66 -5.14
N PHE A 402 2.02 24.89 -5.02
CA PHE A 402 0.78 25.26 -5.71
C PHE A 402 0.88 25.08 -7.23
N ASP A 403 1.90 25.69 -7.84
CA ASP A 403 2.09 25.64 -9.30
C ASP A 403 2.30 24.20 -9.78
N TYR A 404 3.03 23.40 -9.00
CA TYR A 404 3.28 22.00 -9.31
C TYR A 404 2.00 21.15 -9.22
N ILE A 405 1.23 21.24 -8.14
CA ILE A 405 -0.04 20.53 -7.99
C ILE A 405 -1.04 20.98 -9.07
N PHE A 406 -1.17 22.30 -9.30
CA PHE A 406 -2.04 22.84 -10.35
C PHE A 406 -1.73 22.24 -11.72
N SER A 407 -0.44 22.00 -12.01
CA SER A 407 0.01 21.49 -13.31
C SER A 407 -0.41 20.03 -13.61
N TYR A 408 -0.87 19.27 -12.59
CA TYR A 408 -1.32 17.89 -12.78
C TYR A 408 -2.69 17.58 -12.17
N ALA A 409 -3.21 18.44 -11.28
CA ALA A 409 -4.49 18.21 -10.59
C ALA A 409 -5.60 17.87 -11.59
N PRO A 410 -6.25 16.70 -11.50
CA PRO A 410 -7.12 16.21 -12.56
C PRO A 410 -8.28 17.16 -12.89
N TYR A 411 -8.96 17.68 -11.87
CA TYR A 411 -10.07 18.62 -12.07
C TYR A 411 -9.65 19.89 -12.81
N ASN A 412 -8.47 20.43 -12.50
CA ASN A 412 -7.96 21.65 -13.12
C ASN A 412 -7.51 21.45 -14.57
N ASN A 413 -7.10 20.23 -14.92
CA ASN A 413 -6.51 19.89 -16.21
C ASN A 413 -7.47 19.18 -17.19
N ILE A 414 -8.80 19.14 -16.90
CA ILE A 414 -9.79 18.69 -17.86
C ILE A 414 -9.77 19.63 -19.09
N LYS A 415 -9.68 19.04 -20.28
CA LYS A 415 -9.64 19.75 -21.56
C LYS A 415 -10.81 19.37 -22.44
N LYS A 416 -11.12 20.21 -23.41
CA LYS A 416 -12.12 19.89 -24.43
C LYS A 416 -11.50 18.94 -25.45
N MET A 417 -11.75 17.63 -25.28
CA MET A 417 -11.20 16.57 -26.12
C MET A 417 -12.01 15.27 -25.97
N ASP A 418 -11.68 14.26 -26.76
CA ASP A 418 -12.24 12.91 -26.61
C ASP A 418 -11.60 12.19 -25.42
N TYR A 419 -12.47 11.61 -24.58
CA TYR A 419 -12.09 10.77 -23.42
C TYR A 419 -12.50 9.31 -23.65
N PRO A 420 -11.79 8.33 -23.08
CA PRO A 420 -12.24 6.94 -23.09
C PRO A 420 -13.54 6.77 -22.28
N HIS A 421 -14.08 5.55 -22.22
CA HIS A 421 -15.14 5.25 -21.27
C HIS A 421 -14.65 5.47 -19.83
N ILE A 422 -15.44 6.14 -18.99
CA ILE A 422 -15.05 6.43 -17.60
C ILE A 422 -16.15 5.96 -16.64
N PHE A 423 -15.76 5.20 -15.63
CA PHE A 423 -16.59 4.82 -14.51
C PHE A 423 -15.98 5.30 -13.20
N ILE A 424 -16.77 6.07 -12.44
CA ILE A 424 -16.36 6.69 -11.19
C ILE A 424 -17.29 6.18 -10.10
N THR A 425 -16.70 5.73 -8.98
CA THR A 425 -17.46 5.42 -7.75
C THR A 425 -17.09 6.37 -6.63
N THR A 426 -18.03 6.71 -5.77
CA THR A 426 -17.82 7.53 -4.56
C THR A 426 -18.80 7.12 -3.47
N SER A 427 -18.58 7.58 -2.25
CA SER A 427 -19.44 7.31 -1.09
C SER A 427 -19.80 8.59 -0.38
N LEU A 428 -21.08 8.75 0.00
CA LEU A 428 -21.59 9.97 0.62
C LEU A 428 -20.91 10.31 1.95
N SER A 429 -20.60 9.27 2.75
CA SER A 429 -19.95 9.43 4.07
C SER A 429 -18.44 9.22 4.00
N ASP A 430 -17.82 9.43 2.84
CA ASP A 430 -16.37 9.38 2.70
C ASP A 430 -15.73 10.60 3.40
N ASN A 431 -14.92 10.33 4.43
CA ASN A 431 -14.22 11.34 5.23
C ASN A 431 -12.75 11.50 4.87
N ARG A 432 -12.27 10.80 3.82
CA ARG A 432 -10.90 10.90 3.30
C ARG A 432 -10.85 11.67 1.99
N VAL A 433 -11.67 11.23 1.03
CA VAL A 433 -11.86 11.90 -0.24
C VAL A 433 -13.34 12.25 -0.35
N LEU A 434 -13.66 13.50 -0.13
CA LEU A 434 -15.06 13.95 -0.08
C LEU A 434 -15.79 13.66 -1.39
N PHE A 435 -17.04 13.24 -1.30
CA PHE A 435 -17.86 12.86 -2.47
C PHE A 435 -18.04 13.97 -3.51
N ASP A 436 -17.86 15.21 -3.12
CA ASP A 436 -17.98 16.36 -4.02
C ASP A 436 -16.83 16.43 -5.05
N GLU A 437 -15.62 15.91 -4.72
CA GLU A 437 -14.50 15.87 -5.68
C GLU A 437 -14.84 15.05 -6.94
N PRO A 438 -15.21 13.75 -6.86
CA PRO A 438 -15.62 12.98 -8.02
C PRO A 438 -16.91 13.50 -8.66
N ALA A 439 -17.82 14.09 -7.88
CA ALA A 439 -19.04 14.69 -8.41
C ALA A 439 -18.73 15.91 -9.30
N LYS A 440 -17.93 16.86 -8.82
CA LYS A 440 -17.46 18.03 -9.58
C LYS A 440 -16.67 17.63 -10.82
N PHE A 441 -15.76 16.68 -10.67
CA PHE A 441 -14.95 16.16 -11.77
C PHE A 441 -15.83 15.56 -12.87
N THR A 442 -16.83 14.75 -12.50
CA THR A 442 -17.78 14.16 -13.44
C THR A 442 -18.63 15.24 -14.15
N ALA A 443 -19.11 16.24 -13.41
CA ALA A 443 -19.90 17.33 -13.97
C ALA A 443 -19.08 18.10 -15.02
N LYS A 444 -17.84 18.48 -14.68
CA LYS A 444 -16.97 19.20 -15.61
C LYS A 444 -16.59 18.35 -16.84
N LEU A 445 -16.34 17.05 -16.67
CA LEU A 445 -16.11 16.16 -17.80
C LEU A 445 -17.29 16.09 -18.75
N ARG A 446 -18.54 16.08 -18.27
CA ARG A 446 -19.75 16.10 -19.11
C ARG A 446 -19.81 17.31 -20.03
N ASP A 447 -19.33 18.47 -19.54
CA ASP A 447 -19.32 19.70 -20.33
C ASP A 447 -18.15 19.76 -21.33
N TYR A 448 -17.05 19.08 -21.03
CA TYR A 448 -15.82 19.21 -21.79
C TYR A 448 -15.56 18.09 -22.79
N LYS A 449 -16.05 16.85 -22.51
CA LYS A 449 -15.83 15.71 -23.42
C LYS A 449 -16.52 15.93 -24.76
N THR A 450 -15.86 15.55 -25.85
CA THR A 450 -16.36 15.73 -27.24
C THR A 450 -16.81 14.41 -27.88
N ASP A 451 -16.56 13.28 -27.21
CA ASP A 451 -16.92 11.92 -27.62
C ASP A 451 -18.29 11.49 -27.10
N ASN A 452 -18.75 10.28 -27.50
CA ASN A 452 -19.96 9.62 -27.05
C ASN A 452 -19.70 8.44 -26.08
N ASN A 453 -18.48 8.31 -25.55
CA ASN A 453 -18.14 7.25 -24.62
C ASN A 453 -18.90 7.38 -23.30
N LEU A 454 -19.09 6.26 -22.60
CA LEU A 454 -19.79 6.25 -21.32
C LEU A 454 -19.02 7.08 -20.28
N LEU A 455 -19.74 7.91 -19.56
CA LEU A 455 -19.27 8.61 -18.36
C LEU A 455 -20.29 8.38 -17.25
N LEU A 456 -19.95 7.49 -16.33
CA LEU A 456 -20.83 7.04 -15.27
C LEU A 456 -20.27 7.46 -13.90
N LEU A 457 -21.16 7.95 -13.03
CA LEU A 457 -20.89 8.19 -11.62
C LEU A 457 -21.87 7.36 -10.78
N LYS A 458 -21.34 6.53 -9.88
CA LYS A 458 -22.13 5.83 -8.86
C LYS A 458 -21.75 6.36 -7.49
N THR A 459 -22.75 6.85 -6.74
CA THR A 459 -22.58 7.26 -5.34
C THR A 459 -23.18 6.22 -4.42
N GLU A 460 -22.38 5.67 -3.51
CA GLU A 460 -22.86 4.78 -2.45
C GLU A 460 -23.34 5.63 -1.26
N MET A 461 -24.63 5.55 -0.97
CA MET A 461 -25.28 6.46 -0.01
C MET A 461 -25.03 6.08 1.45
N ASN A 462 -24.66 4.81 1.73
CA ASN A 462 -24.55 4.27 3.09
C ASN A 462 -23.15 3.72 3.38
N ALA A 463 -22.12 4.26 2.73
CA ALA A 463 -20.73 3.82 2.93
C ALA A 463 -19.77 5.00 3.07
N GLY A 464 -18.59 4.72 3.62
CA GLY A 464 -17.46 5.62 3.67
C GLY A 464 -16.39 5.25 2.64
N HIS A 465 -15.13 5.68 2.85
CA HIS A 465 -14.01 5.49 1.92
C HIS A 465 -13.74 4.02 1.55
N GLY A 466 -13.97 3.10 2.47
CA GLY A 466 -13.76 1.66 2.25
C GLY A 466 -14.90 0.95 1.52
N GLY A 467 -15.94 1.66 1.08
CA GLY A 467 -17.10 1.09 0.42
C GLY A 467 -18.06 0.39 1.39
N LYS A 468 -18.89 -0.49 0.86
CA LYS A 468 -19.88 -1.25 1.62
C LYS A 468 -19.24 -2.21 2.61
N SER A 469 -19.76 -2.25 3.82
CA SER A 469 -19.34 -3.20 4.84
C SER A 469 -19.74 -4.63 4.51
N GLY A 470 -18.91 -5.59 4.91
CA GLY A 470 -19.17 -7.00 4.77
C GLY A 470 -18.75 -7.59 3.42
N ARG A 471 -18.70 -8.92 3.40
CA ARG A 471 -18.20 -9.70 2.25
C ARG A 471 -19.04 -9.50 1.00
N ASP A 472 -20.36 -9.54 1.14
CA ASP A 472 -21.28 -9.47 -0.01
C ASP A 472 -21.28 -8.07 -0.62
N GLY A 473 -21.21 -7.01 0.23
CA GLY A 473 -21.10 -5.63 -0.24
C GLY A 473 -19.82 -5.40 -1.06
N ALA A 474 -18.68 -5.89 -0.60
CA ALA A 474 -17.42 -5.78 -1.32
C ALA A 474 -17.45 -6.56 -2.66
N ILE A 475 -18.12 -7.72 -2.70
CA ILE A 475 -18.27 -8.49 -3.94
C ILE A 475 -19.14 -7.73 -4.95
N GLU A 476 -20.25 -7.13 -4.50
CA GLU A 476 -21.14 -6.33 -5.37
C GLU A 476 -20.39 -5.13 -5.99
N GLU A 477 -19.58 -4.41 -5.21
CA GLU A 477 -18.81 -3.28 -5.71
C GLU A 477 -17.80 -3.70 -6.77
N ILE A 478 -17.01 -4.74 -6.51
CA ILE A 478 -16.06 -5.29 -7.48
C ILE A 478 -16.77 -5.82 -8.72
N ALA A 479 -17.95 -6.44 -8.55
CA ALA A 479 -18.74 -6.95 -9.68
C ALA A 479 -19.22 -5.84 -10.62
N ILE A 480 -19.55 -4.65 -10.09
CA ILE A 480 -19.95 -3.50 -10.89
C ILE A 480 -18.73 -2.95 -11.67
N ASP A 481 -17.58 -2.81 -11.03
CA ASP A 481 -16.33 -2.39 -11.71
C ASP A 481 -15.99 -3.33 -12.86
N TYR A 482 -16.07 -4.63 -12.60
CA TYR A 482 -15.75 -5.65 -13.61
C TYR A 482 -16.83 -5.77 -14.70
N ALA A 483 -18.10 -5.55 -14.36
CA ALA A 483 -19.17 -5.49 -15.36
C ALA A 483 -18.95 -4.33 -16.34
N PHE A 484 -18.52 -3.16 -15.84
CA PHE A 484 -18.12 -2.05 -16.70
C PHE A 484 -16.97 -2.45 -17.63
N ALA A 485 -15.88 -3.02 -17.07
CA ALA A 485 -14.72 -3.47 -17.84
C ALA A 485 -15.11 -4.47 -18.93
N LEU A 486 -15.93 -5.48 -18.61
CA LEU A 486 -16.43 -6.49 -19.54
C LEU A 486 -17.33 -5.89 -20.62
N LYS A 487 -18.21 -4.96 -20.23
CA LYS A 487 -19.13 -4.29 -21.17
C LYS A 487 -18.37 -3.52 -22.25
N ILE A 488 -17.43 -2.67 -21.86
CA ILE A 488 -16.66 -1.86 -22.84
C ILE A 488 -15.69 -2.70 -23.67
N SER A 489 -15.30 -3.88 -23.18
CA SER A 489 -14.45 -4.85 -23.88
C SER A 489 -15.25 -5.81 -24.78
N ASN A 490 -16.58 -5.72 -24.83
CA ASN A 490 -17.46 -6.67 -25.54
C ASN A 490 -17.25 -8.15 -25.10
N LYS A 491 -17.06 -8.37 -23.78
CA LYS A 491 -16.79 -9.67 -23.16
C LYS A 491 -17.96 -10.16 -22.26
N ILE A 492 -19.10 -9.47 -22.31
CA ILE A 492 -20.35 -9.92 -21.66
C ILE A 492 -21.04 -10.96 -22.51
#